data_c8e0b5ead89e7915ca3a17e5bbe1b0a2
#
_entry.id   c8e0b5ead89e7915ca3a17e5bbe1b0a2
#
_cell.length_a   1.000
_cell.length_b   1.000
_cell.length_c   1.000
_cell.angle_alpha   90.00
_cell.angle_beta   90.00
_cell.angle_gamma   90.00
#
_symmetry.space_group_name_H-M   'P 1'
#
loop_
_entity.id
_entity.type
_entity.pdbx_description
1 polymer ?
#
loop_
_entity_poly.entity_id
_entity_poly.type
_entity_poly.pdbx_seq_one_letter_code
_entity_poly.pdbx_strand_id
1 'polypeptide(L)'
;YDTIMKCKFSLLLFLCVLSLWGQAQSLNLQELVNKKQFQEVVARADSLTPADSADYATMSAIGQAYEGLLRYKEAYQCFSHCLKMDTNNVDALNAVARNAINFGRIAEAKQCYRKVLGTDSMNFYANYQLARLYYQLGDYGRATEHYHILASIEGENPSILTGLADCHIKRGTGPNTMIALSLYARALELNPENVRVASSLINTLLRMGDGQGALQVCDTALFYNPDNSQIRQSKGMALYM
;
A
#
# COMPACT_ATOMS: atom_id res chain seq x y z
N TYR A 1 -10.39 -24.76 53.04
CA TYR A 1 -9.88 -23.48 52.46
C TYR A 1 -8.60 -23.71 51.66
N ASP A 2 -7.70 -24.55 52.14
CA ASP A 2 -6.37 -24.82 51.55
C ASP A 2 -6.45 -25.55 50.19
N THR A 3 -7.43 -26.44 50.01
CA THR A 3 -7.61 -27.20 48.74
C THR A 3 -8.11 -26.33 47.60
N ILE A 4 -8.99 -25.37 47.87
CA ILE A 4 -9.54 -24.43 46.89
C ILE A 4 -8.47 -23.43 46.44
N MET A 5 -7.60 -23.00 47.36
CA MET A 5 -6.49 -22.09 47.10
C MET A 5 -5.40 -22.76 46.26
N LYS A 6 -5.09 -24.05 46.52
CA LYS A 6 -4.16 -24.87 45.72
C LYS A 6 -4.69 -25.12 44.32
N CYS A 7 -6.00 -25.33 44.15
CA CYS A 7 -6.62 -25.53 42.84
C CYS A 7 -6.61 -24.24 42.01
N LYS A 8 -6.88 -23.07 42.61
CA LYS A 8 -6.78 -21.77 41.92
C LYS A 8 -5.34 -21.42 41.54
N PHE A 9 -4.37 -21.75 42.37
CA PHE A 9 -2.95 -21.53 42.08
C PHE A 9 -2.46 -22.44 40.94
N SER A 10 -2.87 -23.72 40.95
CA SER A 10 -2.59 -24.66 39.85
C SER A 10 -3.20 -24.21 38.54
N LEU A 11 -4.44 -23.69 38.53
CA LEU A 11 -5.11 -23.17 37.35
C LEU A 11 -4.43 -21.92 36.80
N LEU A 12 -4.01 -21.00 37.66
CA LEU A 12 -3.23 -19.82 37.29
C LEU A 12 -1.87 -20.17 36.70
N LEU A 13 -1.17 -21.13 37.27
CA LEU A 13 0.11 -21.62 36.74
C LEU A 13 -0.06 -22.28 35.39
N PHE A 14 -1.11 -23.06 35.18
CA PHE A 14 -1.44 -23.71 33.92
C PHE A 14 -1.78 -22.67 32.84
N LEU A 15 -2.53 -21.64 33.18
CA LEU A 15 -2.84 -20.52 32.25
C LEU A 15 -1.59 -19.72 31.89
N CYS A 16 -0.67 -19.48 32.86
CA CYS A 16 0.60 -18.83 32.59
C CYS A 16 1.52 -19.67 31.68
N VAL A 17 1.56 -20.98 31.86
CA VAL A 17 2.35 -21.88 31.00
C VAL A 17 1.79 -21.93 29.59
N LEU A 18 0.47 -21.97 29.43
CA LEU A 18 -0.18 -21.94 28.11
C LEU A 18 0.08 -20.61 27.39
N SER A 19 0.04 -19.45 28.11
CA SER A 19 0.32 -18.15 27.50
C SER A 19 1.79 -18.01 27.07
N LEU A 20 2.73 -18.54 27.86
CA LEU A 20 4.15 -18.55 27.51
C LEU A 20 4.45 -19.47 26.32
N TRP A 21 3.73 -20.58 26.20
CA TRP A 21 3.87 -21.51 25.07
C TRP A 21 3.34 -20.90 23.78
N GLY A 22 2.16 -20.26 23.82
CA GLY A 22 1.60 -19.54 22.69
C GLY A 22 2.51 -18.41 22.20
N GLN A 23 3.09 -17.62 23.14
CA GLN A 23 4.05 -16.58 22.78
C GLN A 23 5.34 -17.13 22.16
N ALA A 24 5.85 -18.25 22.66
CA ALA A 24 7.04 -18.90 22.06
C ALA A 24 6.78 -19.41 20.65
N GLN A 25 5.56 -19.89 20.38
CA GLN A 25 5.17 -20.42 19.08
C GLN A 25 4.92 -19.30 18.06
N SER A 26 4.28 -18.20 18.47
CA SER A 26 4.07 -17.04 17.62
C SER A 26 5.38 -16.31 17.26
N LEU A 27 6.31 -16.19 18.20
CA LEU A 27 7.67 -15.69 17.94
C LEU A 27 8.42 -16.53 16.90
N ASN A 28 8.27 -17.85 16.97
CA ASN A 28 8.89 -18.75 15.99
C ASN A 28 8.29 -18.60 14.59
N LEU A 29 6.95 -18.45 14.47
CA LEU A 29 6.30 -18.21 13.17
C LEU A 29 6.70 -16.85 12.58
N GLN A 30 6.75 -15.81 13.39
CA GLN A 30 7.18 -14.48 12.93
C GLN A 30 8.65 -14.47 12.47
N GLU A 31 9.52 -15.23 13.12
CA GLU A 31 10.90 -15.39 12.66
C GLU A 31 10.99 -16.06 11.29
N LEU A 32 10.18 -17.08 11.05
CA LEU A 32 10.08 -17.75 9.73
C LEU A 32 9.54 -16.79 8.67
N VAL A 33 8.54 -15.97 9.00
CA VAL A 33 8.02 -14.92 8.09
C VAL A 33 9.12 -13.92 7.73
N ASN A 34 9.89 -13.46 8.71
CA ASN A 34 11.00 -12.53 8.50
C ASN A 34 12.11 -13.13 7.61
N LYS A 35 12.33 -14.45 7.70
CA LYS A 35 13.23 -15.21 6.83
C LYS A 35 12.60 -15.56 5.47
N LYS A 36 11.35 -15.14 5.20
CA LYS A 36 10.58 -15.46 3.99
C LYS A 36 10.35 -16.96 3.77
N GLN A 37 10.37 -17.76 4.83
CA GLN A 37 10.11 -19.21 4.81
C GLN A 37 8.59 -19.48 4.88
N PHE A 38 7.83 -18.85 3.98
CA PHE A 38 6.36 -18.83 4.02
C PHE A 38 5.71 -20.21 3.93
N GLN A 39 6.28 -21.12 3.13
CA GLN A 39 5.77 -22.49 3.01
C GLN A 39 5.87 -23.25 4.33
N GLU A 40 6.95 -23.04 5.10
CA GLU A 40 7.13 -23.67 6.39
C GLU A 40 6.13 -23.13 7.42
N VAL A 41 5.86 -21.82 7.40
CA VAL A 41 4.82 -21.20 8.25
C VAL A 41 3.46 -21.85 7.98
N VAL A 42 3.07 -21.98 6.70
CA VAL A 42 1.78 -22.58 6.32
C VAL A 42 1.72 -24.06 6.71
N ALA A 43 2.80 -24.82 6.49
CA ALA A 43 2.84 -26.23 6.91
C ALA A 43 2.69 -26.40 8.43
N ARG A 44 3.26 -25.51 9.22
CA ARG A 44 3.09 -25.49 10.68
C ARG A 44 1.67 -25.06 11.08
N ALA A 45 1.04 -24.15 10.32
CA ALA A 45 -0.32 -23.72 10.57
C ALA A 45 -1.34 -24.88 10.51
N ASP A 46 -1.12 -25.88 9.64
CA ASP A 46 -1.97 -27.06 9.53
C ASP A 46 -1.92 -27.98 10.78
N SER A 47 -0.89 -27.82 11.61
CA SER A 47 -0.70 -28.57 12.86
C SER A 47 -1.13 -27.81 14.12
N LEU A 48 -1.63 -26.58 13.98
CA LEU A 48 -2.03 -25.73 15.11
C LEU A 48 -3.31 -26.26 15.78
N THR A 49 -3.35 -26.14 17.09
CA THR A 49 -4.57 -26.41 17.86
C THR A 49 -5.58 -25.26 17.73
N PRO A 50 -6.87 -25.46 18.05
CA PRO A 50 -7.83 -24.37 18.11
C PRO A 50 -7.45 -23.25 19.09
N ALA A 51 -6.69 -23.55 20.13
CA ALA A 51 -6.19 -22.55 21.08
C ALA A 51 -5.09 -21.68 20.44
N ASP A 52 -4.19 -22.26 19.64
CA ASP A 52 -3.13 -21.52 18.94
C ASP A 52 -3.71 -20.61 17.85
N SER A 53 -4.78 -21.04 17.18
CA SER A 53 -5.50 -20.23 16.20
C SER A 53 -6.34 -19.11 16.82
N ALA A 54 -6.47 -19.07 18.13
CA ALA A 54 -7.09 -17.95 18.88
C ALA A 54 -6.10 -16.82 19.23
N ASP A 55 -4.82 -16.96 18.88
CA ASP A 55 -3.81 -15.93 19.12
C ASP A 55 -3.64 -15.01 17.90
N TYR A 56 -3.72 -13.68 18.16
CA TYR A 56 -3.58 -12.65 17.13
C TYR A 56 -2.24 -12.74 16.39
N ALA A 57 -1.13 -12.88 17.12
CA ALA A 57 0.21 -12.88 16.53
C ALA A 57 0.42 -14.09 15.63
N THR A 58 -0.06 -15.26 16.06
CA THR A 58 -0.06 -16.49 15.25
C THR A 58 -0.87 -16.32 13.97
N MET A 59 -2.11 -15.85 14.06
CA MET A 59 -2.96 -15.64 12.88
C MET A 59 -2.43 -14.58 11.94
N SER A 60 -1.83 -13.51 12.48
CA SER A 60 -1.17 -12.47 11.69
C SER A 60 0.05 -13.02 10.93
N ALA A 61 0.90 -13.82 11.57
CA ALA A 61 2.07 -14.43 10.93
C ALA A 61 1.66 -15.39 9.80
N ILE A 62 0.63 -16.21 10.01
CA ILE A 62 0.07 -17.10 8.98
C ILE A 62 -0.51 -16.29 7.81
N GLY A 63 -1.25 -15.21 8.09
CA GLY A 63 -1.78 -14.30 7.08
C GLY A 63 -0.67 -13.68 6.23
N GLN A 64 0.42 -13.21 6.85
CA GLN A 64 1.59 -12.69 6.16
C GLN A 64 2.28 -13.75 5.28
N ALA A 65 2.35 -15.00 5.74
CA ALA A 65 2.90 -16.08 4.94
C ALA A 65 2.04 -16.39 3.70
N TYR A 66 0.72 -16.39 3.84
CA TYR A 66 -0.19 -16.53 2.70
C TYR A 66 -0.07 -15.36 1.72
N GLU A 67 0.11 -14.11 2.19
CA GLU A 67 0.41 -12.96 1.31
C GLU A 67 1.72 -13.18 0.55
N GLY A 68 2.78 -13.62 1.22
CA GLY A 68 4.07 -13.92 0.59
C GLY A 68 4.00 -15.03 -0.48
N LEU A 69 3.02 -15.93 -0.36
CA LEU A 69 2.71 -16.97 -1.33
C LEU A 69 1.66 -16.54 -2.37
N LEU A 70 1.23 -15.27 -2.37
CA LEU A 70 0.18 -14.71 -3.23
C LEU A 70 -1.20 -15.39 -3.06
N ARG A 71 -1.41 -16.05 -1.92
CA ARG A 71 -2.67 -16.72 -1.55
C ARG A 71 -3.58 -15.73 -0.81
N TYR A 72 -4.02 -14.69 -1.53
CA TYR A 72 -4.71 -13.54 -0.95
C TYR A 72 -6.05 -13.87 -0.27
N LYS A 73 -6.75 -14.91 -0.72
CA LYS A 73 -8.02 -15.32 -0.11
C LYS A 73 -7.80 -15.89 1.29
N GLU A 74 -6.81 -16.74 1.45
CA GLU A 74 -6.45 -17.34 2.74
C GLU A 74 -5.86 -16.27 3.68
N ALA A 75 -4.98 -15.40 3.15
CA ALA A 75 -4.48 -14.26 3.91
C ALA A 75 -5.63 -13.38 4.45
N TYR A 76 -6.59 -13.05 3.60
CA TYR A 76 -7.79 -12.31 3.99
C TYR A 76 -8.55 -13.00 5.13
N GLN A 77 -8.72 -14.32 5.10
CA GLN A 77 -9.40 -15.07 6.15
C GLN A 77 -8.67 -14.97 7.50
N CYS A 78 -7.34 -15.10 7.49
CA CYS A 78 -6.51 -14.95 8.68
C CYS A 78 -6.62 -13.53 9.28
N PHE A 79 -6.46 -12.49 8.46
CA PHE A 79 -6.57 -11.11 8.95
C PHE A 79 -7.99 -10.73 9.35
N SER A 80 -9.01 -11.29 8.69
CA SER A 80 -10.41 -11.12 9.14
C SER A 80 -10.66 -11.78 10.49
N HIS A 81 -9.95 -12.87 10.82
CA HIS A 81 -9.97 -13.46 12.15
C HIS A 81 -9.28 -12.55 13.17
N CYS A 82 -8.13 -11.97 12.83
CA CYS A 82 -7.47 -10.96 13.65
C CYS A 82 -8.42 -9.77 13.96
N LEU A 83 -9.20 -9.30 13.00
CA LEU A 83 -10.17 -8.23 13.21
C LEU A 83 -11.35 -8.59 14.11
N LYS A 84 -11.68 -9.89 14.29
CA LYS A 84 -12.68 -10.32 15.28
C LYS A 84 -12.15 -10.20 16.70
N MET A 85 -10.84 -10.34 16.89
CA MET A 85 -10.18 -10.19 18.20
C MET A 85 -10.03 -8.71 18.56
N ASP A 86 -9.60 -7.88 17.61
CA ASP A 86 -9.51 -6.42 17.76
C ASP A 86 -10.02 -5.73 16.50
N THR A 87 -11.25 -5.25 16.58
CA THR A 87 -11.97 -4.66 15.43
C THR A 87 -11.39 -3.33 14.97
N ASN A 88 -10.55 -2.67 15.78
CA ASN A 88 -9.95 -1.37 15.47
C ASN A 88 -8.45 -1.47 15.16
N ASN A 89 -7.90 -2.67 15.14
CA ASN A 89 -6.49 -2.87 14.85
C ASN A 89 -6.16 -2.39 13.43
N VAL A 90 -5.32 -1.36 13.35
CA VAL A 90 -4.97 -0.68 12.09
C VAL A 90 -4.24 -1.61 11.13
N ASP A 91 -3.33 -2.46 11.64
CA ASP A 91 -2.55 -3.39 10.81
C ASP A 91 -3.46 -4.45 10.20
N ALA A 92 -4.38 -5.01 11.00
CA ALA A 92 -5.35 -5.98 10.50
C ALA A 92 -6.33 -5.35 9.50
N LEU A 93 -6.83 -4.12 9.75
CA LEU A 93 -7.67 -3.38 8.80
C LEU A 93 -6.96 -3.16 7.47
N ASN A 94 -5.70 -2.73 7.50
CA ASN A 94 -4.88 -2.53 6.32
C ASN A 94 -4.61 -3.83 5.57
N ALA A 95 -4.32 -4.92 6.29
CA ALA A 95 -4.09 -6.23 5.71
C ALA A 95 -5.35 -6.80 5.05
N VAL A 96 -6.50 -6.74 5.73
CA VAL A 96 -7.80 -7.13 5.16
C VAL A 96 -8.09 -6.34 3.90
N ALA A 97 -7.94 -5.01 3.93
CA ALA A 97 -8.21 -4.14 2.80
C ALA A 97 -7.31 -4.48 1.59
N ARG A 98 -6.00 -4.63 1.82
CA ARG A 98 -5.03 -4.99 0.78
C ARG A 98 -5.37 -6.31 0.11
N ASN A 99 -5.67 -7.33 0.90
CA ASN A 99 -6.03 -8.64 0.38
C ASN A 99 -7.40 -8.62 -0.32
N ALA A 100 -8.38 -7.89 0.20
CA ALA A 100 -9.71 -7.72 -0.41
C ALA A 100 -9.62 -7.11 -1.81
N ILE A 101 -8.72 -6.15 -2.05
CA ILE A 101 -8.48 -5.57 -3.38
C ILE A 101 -8.04 -6.65 -4.38
N ASN A 102 -7.12 -7.54 -3.99
CA ASN A 102 -6.54 -8.54 -4.88
C ASN A 102 -7.55 -9.58 -5.39
N PHE A 103 -8.67 -9.78 -4.71
CA PHE A 103 -9.74 -10.64 -5.19
C PHE A 103 -11.09 -9.92 -5.40
N GLY A 104 -11.03 -8.59 -5.62
CA GLY A 104 -12.14 -7.81 -6.15
C GLY A 104 -13.15 -7.29 -5.13
N ARG A 105 -12.92 -7.42 -3.82
CA ARG A 105 -13.81 -6.87 -2.77
C ARG A 105 -13.51 -5.39 -2.48
N ILE A 106 -13.63 -4.57 -3.50
CA ILE A 106 -13.26 -3.15 -3.46
C ILE A 106 -14.06 -2.35 -2.42
N ALA A 107 -15.36 -2.64 -2.28
CA ALA A 107 -16.21 -1.93 -1.32
C ALA A 107 -15.75 -2.16 0.12
N GLU A 108 -15.38 -3.38 0.45
CA GLU A 108 -14.87 -3.77 1.76
C GLU A 108 -13.51 -3.15 2.06
N ALA A 109 -12.60 -3.15 1.09
CA ALA A 109 -11.30 -2.49 1.22
C ALA A 109 -11.47 -1.00 1.54
N LYS A 110 -12.35 -0.30 0.81
CA LYS A 110 -12.67 1.11 1.10
C LYS A 110 -13.22 1.31 2.52
N GLN A 111 -14.05 0.39 2.99
CA GLN A 111 -14.61 0.46 4.35
C GLN A 111 -13.52 0.31 5.40
N CYS A 112 -12.60 -0.64 5.24
CA CYS A 112 -11.48 -0.83 6.16
C CYS A 112 -10.59 0.43 6.22
N TYR A 113 -10.16 0.98 5.07
CA TYR A 113 -9.35 2.20 5.08
C TYR A 113 -10.09 3.41 5.66
N ARG A 114 -11.40 3.57 5.39
CA ARG A 114 -12.19 4.62 6.02
C ARG A 114 -12.28 4.46 7.54
N LYS A 115 -12.33 3.21 8.03
CA LYS A 115 -12.32 2.94 9.47
C LYS A 115 -10.98 3.36 10.10
N VAL A 116 -9.85 3.10 9.43
CA VAL A 116 -8.54 3.62 9.85
C VAL A 116 -8.55 5.15 9.89
N LEU A 117 -9.06 5.82 8.84
CA LEU A 117 -9.15 7.28 8.79
C LEU A 117 -10.14 7.88 9.80
N GLY A 118 -11.11 7.11 10.26
CA GLY A 118 -12.01 7.51 11.34
C GLY A 118 -11.29 7.63 12.69
N THR A 119 -10.19 6.91 12.88
CA THR A 119 -9.34 6.99 14.08
C THR A 119 -8.19 7.98 13.89
N ASP A 120 -7.57 7.96 12.72
CA ASP A 120 -6.44 8.83 12.35
C ASP A 120 -6.65 9.33 10.91
N SER A 121 -7.24 10.50 10.75
CA SER A 121 -7.56 11.11 9.46
C SER A 121 -6.31 11.44 8.61
N MET A 122 -5.14 11.56 9.25
CA MET A 122 -3.86 11.82 8.64
C MET A 122 -3.05 10.55 8.39
N ASN A 123 -3.63 9.36 8.59
CA ASN A 123 -2.93 8.12 8.35
C ASN A 123 -2.44 8.04 6.91
N PHE A 124 -1.11 8.08 6.74
CA PHE A 124 -0.47 8.14 5.42
C PHE A 124 -0.86 6.93 4.56
N TYR A 125 -0.72 5.72 5.11
CA TYR A 125 -0.96 4.51 4.35
C TYR A 125 -2.41 4.40 3.85
N ALA A 126 -3.39 4.65 4.72
CA ALA A 126 -4.81 4.58 4.35
C ALA A 126 -5.18 5.63 3.30
N ASN A 127 -4.70 6.88 3.44
CA ASN A 127 -4.90 7.93 2.45
C ASN A 127 -4.26 7.54 1.10
N TYR A 128 -3.03 7.01 1.11
CA TYR A 128 -2.33 6.60 -0.11
C TYR A 128 -3.06 5.48 -0.85
N GLN A 129 -3.53 4.47 -0.13
CA GLN A 129 -4.27 3.37 -0.73
C GLN A 129 -5.63 3.82 -1.28
N LEU A 130 -6.35 4.70 -0.57
CA LEU A 130 -7.61 5.27 -1.05
C LEU A 130 -7.40 6.17 -2.27
N ALA A 131 -6.36 7.01 -2.29
CA ALA A 131 -6.03 7.83 -3.45
C ALA A 131 -5.83 6.96 -4.71
N ARG A 132 -5.00 5.92 -4.60
CA ARG A 132 -4.76 4.97 -5.69
C ARG A 132 -6.03 4.22 -6.12
N LEU A 133 -6.81 3.78 -5.16
CA LEU A 133 -8.03 3.02 -5.42
C LEU A 133 -9.08 3.89 -6.12
N TYR A 134 -9.29 5.13 -5.67
CA TYR A 134 -10.20 6.08 -6.34
C TYR A 134 -9.71 6.43 -7.74
N TYR A 135 -8.39 6.60 -7.93
CA TYR A 135 -7.82 6.82 -9.25
C TYR A 135 -8.12 5.64 -10.20
N GLN A 136 -7.93 4.40 -9.75
CA GLN A 136 -8.23 3.19 -10.55
C GLN A 136 -9.72 3.06 -10.89
N LEU A 137 -10.60 3.52 -9.99
CA LEU A 137 -12.04 3.53 -10.20
C LEU A 137 -12.54 4.70 -11.07
N GLY A 138 -11.65 5.62 -11.50
CA GLY A 138 -12.01 6.79 -12.28
C GLY A 138 -12.57 7.96 -11.45
N ASP A 139 -12.62 7.84 -10.13
CA ASP A 139 -13.04 8.93 -9.23
C ASP A 139 -11.83 9.83 -8.91
N TYR A 140 -11.43 10.59 -9.93
CA TYR A 140 -10.25 11.45 -9.84
C TYR A 140 -10.43 12.61 -8.85
N GLY A 141 -11.67 13.00 -8.55
CA GLY A 141 -11.99 14.00 -7.54
C GLY A 141 -11.55 13.54 -6.15
N ARG A 142 -12.08 12.40 -5.69
CA ARG A 142 -11.71 11.83 -4.39
C ARG A 142 -10.24 11.41 -4.33
N ALA A 143 -9.69 10.91 -5.44
CA ALA A 143 -8.25 10.63 -5.50
C ALA A 143 -7.43 11.89 -5.21
N THR A 144 -7.78 13.02 -5.82
CA THR A 144 -7.12 14.32 -5.60
C THR A 144 -7.22 14.78 -4.14
N GLU A 145 -8.39 14.63 -3.50
CA GLU A 145 -8.58 14.98 -2.07
C GLU A 145 -7.59 14.21 -1.17
N HIS A 146 -7.49 12.89 -1.36
CA HIS A 146 -6.56 12.07 -0.58
C HIS A 146 -5.10 12.40 -0.87
N TYR A 147 -4.74 12.69 -2.14
CA TYR A 147 -3.37 13.14 -2.46
C TYR A 147 -3.03 14.51 -1.85
N HIS A 148 -3.99 15.43 -1.73
CA HIS A 148 -3.77 16.69 -1.01
C HIS A 148 -3.51 16.48 0.48
N ILE A 149 -4.22 15.54 1.12
CA ILE A 149 -3.94 15.15 2.51
C ILE A 149 -2.50 14.62 2.60
N LEU A 150 -2.10 13.73 1.70
CA LEU A 150 -0.73 13.18 1.67
C LEU A 150 0.33 14.27 1.49
N ALA A 151 0.08 15.25 0.61
CA ALA A 151 0.97 16.39 0.42
C ALA A 151 1.07 17.28 1.68
N SER A 152 0.01 17.36 2.48
CA SER A 152 0.05 18.08 3.76
C SER A 152 0.85 17.33 4.84
N ILE A 153 1.02 16.00 4.72
CA ILE A 153 1.78 15.15 5.65
C ILE A 153 3.27 15.15 5.31
N GLU A 154 3.62 14.86 4.05
CA GLU A 154 5.01 14.66 3.60
C GLU A 154 5.58 15.82 2.76
N GLY A 155 4.77 16.84 2.49
CA GLY A 155 5.20 17.95 1.65
C GLY A 155 5.45 17.53 0.18
N GLU A 156 6.60 17.93 -0.37
CA GLU A 156 6.93 17.70 -1.78
C GLU A 156 7.51 16.30 -2.03
N ASN A 157 6.69 15.27 -1.92
CA ASN A 157 7.06 13.90 -2.29
C ASN A 157 6.80 13.67 -3.79
N PRO A 158 7.82 13.26 -4.61
CA PRO A 158 7.66 13.07 -6.06
C PRO A 158 6.53 12.12 -6.44
N SER A 159 6.28 11.07 -5.65
CA SER A 159 5.22 10.11 -5.92
C SER A 159 3.82 10.70 -5.70
N ILE A 160 3.66 11.54 -4.69
CA ILE A 160 2.41 12.26 -4.39
C ILE A 160 2.15 13.32 -5.47
N LEU A 161 3.15 14.13 -5.82
CA LEU A 161 3.05 15.12 -6.89
C LEU A 161 2.67 14.47 -8.22
N THR A 162 3.27 13.32 -8.54
CA THR A 162 2.92 12.56 -9.74
C THR A 162 1.48 12.05 -9.69
N GLY A 163 1.02 11.52 -8.55
CA GLY A 163 -0.36 11.06 -8.39
C GLY A 163 -1.39 12.18 -8.55
N LEU A 164 -1.10 13.38 -8.01
CA LEU A 164 -1.89 14.58 -8.23
C LEU A 164 -1.93 14.99 -9.71
N ALA A 165 -0.77 15.03 -10.37
CA ALA A 165 -0.66 15.34 -11.80
C ALA A 165 -1.48 14.37 -12.65
N ASP A 166 -1.33 13.06 -12.40
CA ASP A 166 -2.09 12.01 -13.09
C ASP A 166 -3.62 12.23 -12.93
N CYS A 167 -4.09 12.57 -11.73
CA CYS A 167 -5.50 12.90 -11.48
C CYS A 167 -5.96 14.12 -12.29
N HIS A 168 -5.17 15.19 -12.32
CA HIS A 168 -5.48 16.39 -13.10
C HIS A 168 -5.52 16.12 -14.61
N ILE A 169 -4.59 15.34 -15.15
CA ILE A 169 -4.61 14.91 -16.56
C ILE A 169 -5.90 14.15 -16.89
N LYS A 170 -6.31 13.25 -16.01
CA LYS A 170 -7.53 12.45 -16.21
C LYS A 170 -8.81 13.27 -16.14
N ARG A 171 -8.81 14.39 -15.42
CA ARG A 171 -9.94 15.34 -15.38
C ARG A 171 -10.06 16.19 -16.66
N GLY A 172 -9.01 16.30 -17.44
CA GLY A 172 -9.05 16.66 -18.86
C GLY A 172 -9.42 18.10 -19.22
N THR A 173 -9.46 19.05 -18.30
CA THR A 173 -9.68 20.47 -18.61
C THR A 173 -8.36 21.22 -18.82
N GLY A 174 -8.35 22.33 -19.60
CA GLY A 174 -7.15 23.13 -19.82
C GLY A 174 -6.44 23.55 -18.53
N PRO A 175 -7.16 24.14 -17.56
CA PRO A 175 -6.56 24.48 -16.25
C PRO A 175 -5.95 23.28 -15.53
N ASN A 176 -6.61 22.12 -15.54
CA ASN A 176 -6.07 20.91 -14.93
C ASN A 176 -4.79 20.44 -15.62
N THR A 177 -4.70 20.58 -16.95
CA THR A 177 -3.49 20.23 -17.69
C THR A 177 -2.30 21.10 -17.27
N MET A 178 -2.51 22.40 -17.11
CA MET A 178 -1.46 23.34 -16.63
C MET A 178 -0.98 22.98 -15.21
N ILE A 179 -1.91 22.66 -14.30
CA ILE A 179 -1.57 22.20 -12.94
C ILE A 179 -0.74 20.90 -13.03
N ALA A 180 -1.15 19.95 -13.86
CA ALA A 180 -0.42 18.69 -14.02
C ALA A 180 1.00 18.91 -14.54
N LEU A 181 1.21 19.83 -15.52
CA LEU A 181 2.55 20.15 -16.03
C LEU A 181 3.46 20.67 -14.91
N SER A 182 2.98 21.60 -14.09
CA SER A 182 3.77 22.15 -12.97
C SER A 182 4.10 21.07 -11.93
N LEU A 183 3.17 20.17 -11.62
CA LEU A 183 3.38 19.06 -10.68
C LEU A 183 4.37 18.03 -11.22
N TYR A 184 4.29 17.64 -12.51
CA TYR A 184 5.27 16.75 -13.12
C TYR A 184 6.66 17.38 -13.18
N ALA A 185 6.76 18.67 -13.56
CA ALA A 185 8.03 19.39 -13.58
C ALA A 185 8.66 19.38 -12.18
N ARG A 186 7.88 19.72 -11.15
CA ARG A 186 8.36 19.68 -9.77
C ARG A 186 8.77 18.28 -9.31
N ALA A 187 8.02 17.25 -9.69
CA ALA A 187 8.38 15.87 -9.38
C ALA A 187 9.70 15.45 -10.05
N LEU A 188 10.00 15.95 -11.25
CA LEU A 188 11.27 15.71 -11.96
C LEU A 188 12.43 16.50 -11.36
N GLU A 189 12.22 17.73 -10.89
CA GLU A 189 13.25 18.48 -10.16
C GLU A 189 13.72 17.71 -8.90
N LEU A 190 12.78 17.04 -8.21
CA LEU A 190 13.08 16.24 -7.01
C LEU A 190 13.65 14.85 -7.34
N ASN A 191 13.32 14.30 -8.49
CA ASN A 191 13.80 12.99 -8.96
C ASN A 191 14.00 13.00 -10.48
N PRO A 192 15.12 13.56 -10.99
CA PRO A 192 15.36 13.72 -12.43
C PRO A 192 15.50 12.41 -13.21
N GLU A 193 15.82 11.31 -12.53
CA GLU A 193 15.99 9.99 -13.17
C GLU A 193 14.66 9.27 -13.44
N ASN A 194 13.54 9.81 -12.99
CA ASN A 194 12.24 9.14 -13.09
C ASN A 194 11.68 9.18 -14.51
N VAL A 195 12.02 8.14 -15.28
CA VAL A 195 11.58 7.96 -16.68
C VAL A 195 10.04 8.03 -16.84
N ARG A 196 9.27 7.49 -15.89
CA ARG A 196 7.81 7.50 -15.96
C ARG A 196 7.25 8.92 -15.89
N VAL A 197 7.76 9.72 -14.98
CA VAL A 197 7.33 11.12 -14.84
C VAL A 197 7.76 11.94 -16.04
N ALA A 198 9.00 11.76 -16.51
CA ALA A 198 9.51 12.40 -17.73
C ALA A 198 8.61 12.07 -18.93
N SER A 199 8.29 10.80 -19.14
CA SER A 199 7.40 10.37 -20.23
C SER A 199 6.00 10.98 -20.12
N SER A 200 5.45 11.09 -18.89
CA SER A 200 4.13 11.71 -18.68
C SER A 200 4.15 13.21 -19.00
N LEU A 201 5.20 13.92 -18.60
CA LEU A 201 5.39 15.33 -18.90
C LEU A 201 5.57 15.56 -20.41
N ILE A 202 6.48 14.83 -21.06
CA ILE A 202 6.73 14.89 -22.49
C ILE A 202 5.42 14.66 -23.28
N ASN A 203 4.69 13.58 -22.99
CA ASN A 203 3.44 13.27 -23.67
C ASN A 203 2.39 14.37 -23.49
N THR A 204 2.36 15.01 -22.33
CA THR A 204 1.43 16.12 -22.07
C THR A 204 1.81 17.35 -22.89
N LEU A 205 3.09 17.72 -22.95
CA LEU A 205 3.61 18.82 -23.75
C LEU A 205 3.36 18.62 -25.24
N LEU A 206 3.66 17.42 -25.76
CA LEU A 206 3.37 17.06 -27.18
C LEU A 206 1.89 17.20 -27.51
N ARG A 207 0.99 16.74 -26.63
CA ARG A 207 -0.47 16.89 -26.80
C ARG A 207 -0.94 18.34 -26.82
N MET A 208 -0.21 19.23 -26.16
CA MET A 208 -0.48 20.68 -26.17
C MET A 208 0.15 21.41 -27.34
N GLY A 209 0.98 20.73 -28.15
CA GLY A 209 1.70 21.36 -29.25
C GLY A 209 3.00 22.04 -28.83
N ASP A 210 3.44 21.86 -27.59
CA ASP A 210 4.71 22.40 -27.10
C ASP A 210 5.87 21.44 -27.40
N GLY A 211 6.29 21.42 -28.66
CA GLY A 211 7.41 20.61 -29.12
C GLY A 211 8.74 21.03 -28.48
N GLN A 212 8.94 22.36 -28.27
CA GLN A 212 10.16 22.87 -27.69
C GLN A 212 10.29 22.50 -26.20
N GLY A 213 9.23 22.64 -25.42
CA GLY A 213 9.20 22.16 -24.04
C GLY A 213 9.42 20.66 -23.94
N ALA A 214 8.80 19.88 -24.84
CA ALA A 214 8.99 18.44 -24.89
C ALA A 214 10.45 18.06 -25.20
N LEU A 215 11.14 18.78 -26.12
CA LEU A 215 12.56 18.56 -26.43
C LEU A 215 13.46 18.77 -25.21
N GLN A 216 13.26 19.85 -24.45
CA GLN A 216 14.04 20.14 -23.26
C GLN A 216 13.92 19.03 -22.22
N VAL A 217 12.70 18.55 -22.01
CA VAL A 217 12.46 17.43 -21.06
C VAL A 217 13.09 16.13 -21.59
N CYS A 218 13.01 15.86 -22.90
CA CYS A 218 13.67 14.70 -23.50
C CYS A 218 15.19 14.74 -23.31
N ASP A 219 15.81 15.89 -23.53
CA ASP A 219 17.27 16.04 -23.39
C ASP A 219 17.72 15.80 -21.94
N THR A 220 17.01 16.38 -20.98
CA THR A 220 17.27 16.15 -19.57
C THR A 220 17.07 14.67 -19.20
N ALA A 221 15.98 14.05 -19.62
CA ALA A 221 15.69 12.65 -19.29
C ALA A 221 16.69 11.68 -19.95
N LEU A 222 17.18 11.97 -21.16
CA LEU A 222 18.19 11.18 -21.86
C LEU A 222 19.60 11.40 -21.27
N PHE A 223 19.87 12.51 -20.63
CA PHE A 223 21.11 12.71 -19.89
C PHE A 223 21.23 11.69 -18.75
N TYR A 224 20.15 11.45 -18.00
CA TYR A 224 20.12 10.47 -16.91
C TYR A 224 19.90 9.03 -17.40
N ASN A 225 19.17 8.85 -18.52
CA ASN A 225 18.80 7.54 -19.06
C ASN A 225 19.11 7.48 -20.56
N PRO A 226 20.40 7.46 -20.98
CA PRO A 226 20.79 7.65 -22.36
C PRO A 226 20.26 6.57 -23.32
N ASP A 227 20.00 5.36 -22.84
CA ASP A 227 19.54 4.24 -23.67
C ASP A 227 18.01 4.07 -23.72
N ASN A 228 17.24 5.02 -23.17
CA ASN A 228 15.80 4.93 -23.18
C ASN A 228 15.19 5.16 -24.57
N SER A 229 14.78 4.08 -25.23
CA SER A 229 14.23 4.10 -26.59
C SER A 229 12.91 4.89 -26.70
N GLN A 230 12.05 4.83 -25.67
CA GLN A 230 10.78 5.54 -25.65
C GLN A 230 10.97 7.06 -25.63
N ILE A 231 11.92 7.55 -24.81
CA ILE A 231 12.22 8.99 -24.77
C ILE A 231 12.88 9.44 -26.07
N ARG A 232 13.78 8.64 -26.65
CA ARG A 232 14.35 8.94 -28.00
C ARG A 232 13.28 9.06 -29.06
N GLN A 233 12.29 8.16 -29.06
CA GLN A 233 11.15 8.23 -29.98
C GLN A 233 10.34 9.52 -29.76
N SER A 234 10.03 9.85 -28.51
CA SER A 234 9.32 11.09 -28.17
C SER A 234 10.10 12.33 -28.58
N LYS A 235 11.43 12.33 -28.44
CA LYS A 235 12.30 13.41 -28.96
C LYS A 235 12.19 13.56 -30.46
N GLY A 236 12.17 12.44 -31.20
CA GLY A 236 11.91 12.47 -32.64
C GLY A 236 10.56 13.12 -32.99
N MET A 237 9.48 12.77 -32.27
CA MET A 237 8.18 13.40 -32.48
C MET A 237 8.20 14.91 -32.19
N ALA A 238 8.88 15.33 -31.11
CA ALA A 238 8.98 16.74 -30.75
C ALA A 238 9.76 17.59 -31.79
N LEU A 239 10.73 16.99 -32.50
CA LEU A 239 11.47 17.65 -33.57
C LEU A 239 10.66 17.91 -34.86
N TYR A 240 9.56 17.19 -35.06
CA TYR A 240 8.66 17.34 -36.20
C TYR A 240 7.49 18.30 -35.95
N MET A 241 7.37 18.84 -34.74
CA MET A 241 6.33 19.80 -34.33
C MET A 241 6.80 21.23 -34.52
#